data_5373d0851badc47ef776421f488d9449
#
_entry.id   5373d0851badc47ef776421f488d9449
#
_cell.length_a   1.000
_cell.length_b   1.000
_cell.length_c   1.000
_cell.angle_alpha   90.00
_cell.angle_beta   90.00
_cell.angle_gamma   90.00
#
_symmetry.space_group_name_H-M   'P 1'
#
loop_
_entity.id
_entity.type
_entity.pdbx_description
1 polymer ?
#
loop_
_entity_poly.entity_id
_entity_poly.type
_entity_poly.pdbx_seq_one_letter_code
_entity_poly.pdbx_strand_id
1 'polypeptide(L)'
;LLLLPCLRPPAAAALKPALAPIVQDRPFLVAWNAPSTRCLSAYGVPLNLDAFGILVNRREAFAGGNVTIFYYDQLGLYPYYQNSSVPPTAVNGGCPQNASLQDHLGKMVKDILRTMPSESFAGLAVIDWENWRPLWIRNWDKKNIYRSMSAQLVRRGNPGWSDEQVDLRAKWEFEKAAVNFMSETLKLARSLRPRGWWGYYLFPDCYNYHYWDDFGGYTGHCPPLEVQRNNKLLWLWEQSKALYPSIYMEEVLRDSPQGERFVGAKLSEALRVAELPSARHSLPVFAYARPFYTYTLKELSQADLVHTIGQAAAAGAHGIVLWGDVEYSRNRSNCQKIRDYLLGALGPYVVNVTLAAQLCSRHVCHGHGRCRRRRPDSTAYLH
;
A
#
# COMPACT_ATOMS: atom_id res chain seq x y z
N LEU A 1 -13.80 34.52 -46.00
CA LEU A 1 -14.21 33.46 -45.02
C LEU A 1 -13.06 32.47 -44.90
N LEU A 2 -12.21 32.63 -43.87
CA LEU A 2 -11.14 31.67 -43.51
C LEU A 2 -11.77 30.60 -42.63
N LEU A 3 -11.89 29.40 -43.14
CA LEU A 3 -12.24 28.19 -42.39
C LEU A 3 -11.04 27.78 -41.50
N LEU A 4 -11.10 28.06 -40.20
CA LEU A 4 -10.21 27.50 -39.20
C LEU A 4 -10.51 26.00 -39.08
N PRO A 5 -9.51 25.12 -39.21
CA PRO A 5 -9.71 23.70 -38.96
C PRO A 5 -10.06 23.49 -37.50
N CYS A 6 -11.20 22.83 -37.25
CA CYS A 6 -11.55 22.33 -35.93
C CYS A 6 -10.42 21.39 -35.44
N LEU A 7 -9.54 21.89 -34.57
CA LEU A 7 -8.62 21.08 -33.80
C LEU A 7 -9.45 20.09 -32.95
N ARG A 8 -9.47 18.83 -33.38
CA ARG A 8 -9.98 17.75 -32.53
C ARG A 8 -9.19 17.79 -31.23
N PRO A 9 -9.84 17.79 -30.05
CA PRO A 9 -9.11 17.62 -28.81
C PRO A 9 -8.27 16.33 -28.89
N PRO A 10 -7.05 16.31 -28.34
CA PRO A 10 -6.24 15.12 -28.36
C PRO A 10 -7.06 13.98 -27.79
N ALA A 11 -7.13 12.85 -28.50
CA ALA A 11 -7.81 11.66 -28.03
C ALA A 11 -7.24 11.32 -26.65
N ALA A 12 -8.11 11.27 -25.65
CA ALA A 12 -7.70 10.82 -24.32
C ALA A 12 -6.96 9.51 -24.48
N ALA A 13 -5.70 9.45 -23.99
CA ALA A 13 -4.89 8.25 -24.14
C ALA A 13 -5.72 7.05 -23.67
N ALA A 14 -5.85 6.04 -24.53
CA ALA A 14 -6.63 4.87 -24.21
C ALA A 14 -6.05 4.21 -22.94
N LEU A 15 -6.89 3.94 -21.96
CA LEU A 15 -6.46 3.26 -20.74
C LEU A 15 -5.92 1.87 -21.10
N LYS A 16 -4.84 1.47 -20.47
CA LYS A 16 -4.29 0.13 -20.64
C LYS A 16 -5.26 -0.92 -20.08
N PRO A 17 -5.34 -2.11 -20.71
CA PRO A 17 -6.11 -3.20 -20.15
C PRO A 17 -5.67 -3.52 -18.72
N ALA A 18 -6.62 -3.84 -17.87
CA ALA A 18 -6.34 -4.34 -16.54
C ALA A 18 -6.22 -5.87 -16.56
N LEU A 19 -5.49 -6.41 -15.59
CA LEU A 19 -5.48 -7.84 -15.32
C LEU A 19 -6.86 -8.30 -14.81
N ALA A 20 -7.17 -9.58 -15.04
CA ALA A 20 -8.39 -10.19 -14.52
C ALA A 20 -8.51 -10.01 -12.98
N PRO A 21 -9.72 -9.90 -12.44
CA PRO A 21 -9.90 -9.76 -11.00
C PRO A 21 -9.37 -10.98 -10.25
N ILE A 22 -8.84 -10.77 -9.05
CA ILE A 22 -8.32 -11.86 -8.19
C ILE A 22 -9.42 -12.87 -7.84
N VAL A 23 -10.62 -12.36 -7.57
CA VAL A 23 -11.81 -13.16 -7.34
C VAL A 23 -12.71 -12.97 -8.54
N GLN A 24 -13.07 -14.08 -9.19
CA GLN A 24 -13.94 -14.05 -10.35
C GLN A 24 -15.24 -13.27 -10.05
N ASP A 25 -15.69 -12.46 -11.00
CA ASP A 25 -16.88 -11.61 -10.90
C ASP A 25 -16.86 -10.55 -9.79
N ARG A 26 -15.71 -10.32 -9.15
CA ARG A 26 -15.52 -9.25 -8.16
C ARG A 26 -14.50 -8.22 -8.67
N PRO A 27 -14.92 -7.24 -9.46
CA PRO A 27 -14.03 -6.22 -10.04
C PRO A 27 -13.43 -5.28 -8.99
N PHE A 28 -14.09 -5.13 -7.85
CA PHE A 28 -13.61 -4.43 -6.67
C PHE A 28 -13.84 -5.31 -5.44
N LEU A 29 -12.80 -5.48 -4.62
CA LEU A 29 -12.87 -6.28 -3.40
C LEU A 29 -12.44 -5.48 -2.16
N VAL A 30 -12.95 -5.89 -1.01
CA VAL A 30 -12.49 -5.41 0.29
C VAL A 30 -11.93 -6.60 1.05
N ALA A 31 -10.69 -6.48 1.52
CA ALA A 31 -10.00 -7.50 2.28
C ALA A 31 -9.76 -7.03 3.73
N TRP A 32 -9.86 -7.94 4.67
CA TRP A 32 -9.58 -7.69 6.09
C TRP A 32 -8.19 -8.19 6.45
N ASN A 33 -7.33 -7.29 6.90
CA ASN A 33 -5.97 -7.58 7.34
C ASN A 33 -5.71 -6.97 8.72
N ALA A 34 -6.52 -7.38 9.70
CA ALA A 34 -6.34 -7.01 11.10
C ALA A 34 -6.30 -8.26 11.99
N PRO A 35 -5.52 -8.27 13.09
CA PRO A 35 -5.35 -9.44 13.96
C PRO A 35 -6.56 -9.61 14.89
N SER A 36 -7.74 -9.94 14.35
CA SER A 36 -9.01 -10.03 15.07
C SER A 36 -9.37 -11.44 15.58
N THR A 37 -8.53 -12.44 15.35
CA THR A 37 -8.74 -13.84 15.81
C THR A 37 -9.22 -13.93 17.27
N ARG A 38 -8.66 -13.11 18.16
CA ARG A 38 -8.99 -13.11 19.59
C ARG A 38 -10.42 -12.66 19.89
N CYS A 39 -11.05 -11.89 18.98
CA CYS A 39 -12.43 -11.46 19.18
C CYS A 39 -13.36 -12.66 19.33
N LEU A 40 -13.24 -13.64 18.45
CA LEU A 40 -13.99 -14.88 18.59
C LEU A 40 -13.38 -15.81 19.66
N SER A 41 -12.06 -16.11 19.55
CA SER A 41 -11.44 -17.19 20.32
C SER A 41 -11.31 -16.91 21.82
N ALA A 42 -11.08 -15.65 22.20
CA ALA A 42 -10.89 -15.26 23.61
C ALA A 42 -12.12 -14.57 24.22
N TYR A 43 -12.92 -13.89 23.40
CA TYR A 43 -13.99 -13.03 23.90
C TYR A 43 -15.39 -13.46 23.44
N GLY A 44 -15.52 -14.44 22.54
CA GLY A 44 -16.81 -14.89 22.03
C GLY A 44 -17.58 -13.83 21.23
N VAL A 45 -16.86 -12.92 20.56
CA VAL A 45 -17.41 -11.85 19.72
C VAL A 45 -17.09 -12.13 18.25
N PRO A 46 -17.98 -12.79 17.51
CA PRO A 46 -17.78 -13.04 16.06
C PRO A 46 -17.95 -11.73 15.27
N LEU A 47 -17.09 -11.48 14.30
CA LEU A 47 -17.19 -10.31 13.41
C LEU A 47 -18.02 -10.59 12.16
N ASN A 48 -18.10 -11.87 11.72
CA ASN A 48 -18.90 -12.32 10.55
C ASN A 48 -18.59 -11.54 9.26
N LEU A 49 -17.31 -11.29 8.99
CA LEU A 49 -16.82 -10.47 7.88
C LEU A 49 -17.26 -10.98 6.50
N ASP A 50 -17.35 -12.28 6.32
CA ASP A 50 -17.78 -12.96 5.10
C ASP A 50 -19.24 -12.69 4.75
N ALA A 51 -20.10 -12.43 5.74
CA ALA A 51 -21.49 -12.02 5.52
C ALA A 51 -21.61 -10.71 4.72
N PHE A 52 -20.58 -9.85 4.78
CA PHE A 52 -20.49 -8.60 4.02
C PHE A 52 -19.65 -8.75 2.74
N GLY A 53 -19.27 -9.96 2.35
CA GLY A 53 -18.39 -10.20 1.22
C GLY A 53 -16.96 -9.70 1.41
N ILE A 54 -16.54 -9.41 2.64
CA ILE A 54 -15.17 -9.01 2.97
C ILE A 54 -14.27 -10.25 2.90
N LEU A 55 -13.21 -10.17 2.10
CA LEU A 55 -12.22 -11.23 1.97
C LEU A 55 -11.41 -11.34 3.27
N VAL A 56 -11.46 -12.46 3.94
CA VAL A 56 -10.80 -12.68 5.23
C VAL A 56 -10.09 -14.02 5.26
N ASN A 57 -8.97 -14.09 5.97
CA ASN A 57 -8.28 -15.35 6.24
C ASN A 57 -9.09 -16.24 7.18
N ARG A 58 -8.87 -17.54 7.09
CA ARG A 58 -9.51 -18.51 7.99
C ARG A 58 -9.29 -18.12 9.45
N ARG A 59 -10.37 -18.09 10.25
CA ARG A 59 -10.37 -17.65 11.66
C ARG A 59 -9.86 -16.21 11.86
N GLU A 60 -10.00 -15.38 10.86
CA GLU A 60 -9.52 -13.98 10.91
C GLU A 60 -8.03 -13.86 11.25
N ALA A 61 -7.24 -14.87 10.83
CA ALA A 61 -5.80 -14.87 11.03
C ALA A 61 -5.14 -13.73 10.23
N PHE A 62 -4.09 -13.15 10.79
CA PHE A 62 -3.38 -12.03 10.19
C PHE A 62 -2.60 -12.41 8.91
N ALA A 63 -2.17 -13.66 8.83
CA ALA A 63 -1.58 -14.25 7.64
C ALA A 63 -2.36 -15.49 7.22
N GLY A 64 -2.57 -15.67 5.91
CA GLY A 64 -3.31 -16.82 5.37
C GLY A 64 -3.41 -16.81 3.85
N GLY A 65 -4.31 -17.62 3.30
CA GLY A 65 -4.43 -17.81 1.86
C GLY A 65 -4.97 -16.61 1.07
N ASN A 66 -5.70 -15.72 1.73
CA ASN A 66 -6.32 -14.55 1.08
C ASN A 66 -5.45 -13.30 1.17
N VAL A 67 -4.85 -13.05 2.33
CA VAL A 67 -3.94 -11.91 2.57
C VAL A 67 -2.82 -12.38 3.49
N THR A 68 -1.60 -12.06 3.13
CA THR A 68 -0.43 -12.21 4.00
C THR A 68 0.40 -10.94 3.94
N ILE A 69 0.70 -10.36 5.10
CA ILE A 69 1.63 -9.25 5.24
C ILE A 69 2.87 -9.75 6.01
N PHE A 70 4.04 -9.38 5.54
CA PHE A 70 5.32 -9.68 6.15
C PHE A 70 5.95 -8.41 6.69
N TYR A 71 6.11 -8.32 7.98
CA TYR A 71 6.84 -7.22 8.62
C TYR A 71 8.37 -7.43 8.53
N TYR A 72 9.11 -6.41 8.98
CA TYR A 72 10.56 -6.31 8.87
C TYR A 72 11.33 -7.50 9.48
N ASP A 73 10.75 -8.21 10.44
CA ASP A 73 11.34 -9.38 11.13
C ASP A 73 10.79 -10.72 10.65
N GLN A 74 9.87 -10.73 9.68
CA GLN A 74 9.12 -11.93 9.27
C GLN A 74 9.52 -12.48 7.91
N LEU A 75 10.28 -11.72 7.10
CA LEU A 75 10.70 -12.11 5.76
C LEU A 75 12.19 -11.89 5.55
N GLY A 76 12.95 -12.97 5.58
CA GLY A 76 14.40 -12.94 5.39
C GLY A 76 15.12 -12.20 6.52
N LEU A 77 16.24 -11.58 6.19
CA LEU A 77 17.08 -10.81 7.10
C LEU A 77 17.11 -9.34 6.68
N TYR A 78 16.00 -8.65 6.83
CA TYR A 78 15.89 -7.22 6.53
C TYR A 78 16.83 -6.40 7.44
N PRO A 79 17.69 -5.53 6.88
CA PRO A 79 18.62 -4.73 7.67
C PRO A 79 17.93 -3.51 8.27
N TYR A 80 18.14 -3.26 9.57
CA TYR A 80 17.63 -2.06 10.24
C TYR A 80 18.42 -1.72 11.50
N TYR A 81 18.19 -0.52 12.05
CA TYR A 81 18.71 -0.10 13.34
C TYR A 81 17.63 -0.10 14.40
N GLN A 82 17.92 -0.71 15.56
CA GLN A 82 17.09 -0.56 16.75
C GLN A 82 17.46 0.76 17.45
N ASN A 83 16.44 1.63 17.64
CA ASN A 83 16.62 2.94 18.26
C ASN A 83 16.58 2.90 19.80
N SER A 84 16.51 1.72 20.42
CA SER A 84 16.40 1.55 21.87
C SER A 84 17.73 1.70 22.62
N SER A 85 18.86 1.82 21.90
CA SER A 85 20.21 1.94 22.47
C SER A 85 20.96 3.14 21.90
N VAL A 86 21.92 3.66 22.68
CA VAL A 86 22.89 4.69 22.24
C VAL A 86 24.28 4.11 22.43
N PRO A 87 25.04 3.82 21.35
CA PRO A 87 24.68 3.93 19.92
C PRO A 87 23.61 2.93 19.49
N PRO A 88 22.88 3.22 18.40
CA PRO A 88 21.85 2.33 17.87
C PRO A 88 22.42 0.97 17.46
N THR A 89 21.72 -0.10 17.81
CA THR A 89 22.16 -1.47 17.49
C THR A 89 21.78 -1.84 16.04
N ALA A 90 22.78 -2.24 15.25
CA ALA A 90 22.55 -2.75 13.91
C ALA A 90 22.00 -4.18 13.95
N VAL A 91 20.89 -4.43 13.26
CA VAL A 91 20.31 -5.75 13.03
C VAL A 91 20.53 -6.08 11.55
N ASN A 92 21.00 -7.30 11.27
CA ASN A 92 21.29 -7.79 9.92
C ASN A 92 22.17 -6.82 9.08
N GLY A 93 23.12 -6.15 9.74
CA GLY A 93 24.01 -5.17 9.08
C GLY A 93 23.54 -3.72 9.18
N GLY A 94 22.32 -3.43 9.60
CA GLY A 94 21.76 -2.10 9.81
C GLY A 94 21.38 -1.37 8.52
N CYS A 95 22.32 -1.23 7.57
CA CYS A 95 22.10 -0.63 6.25
C CYS A 95 22.09 -1.69 5.14
N PRO A 96 21.36 -1.49 4.04
CA PRO A 96 21.28 -2.46 2.94
C PRO A 96 22.66 -2.79 2.32
N GLN A 97 23.58 -1.83 2.19
CA GLN A 97 24.93 -2.05 1.67
C GLN A 97 25.86 -2.81 2.62
N ASN A 98 25.48 -2.98 3.88
CA ASN A 98 26.23 -3.72 4.89
C ASN A 98 25.55 -5.05 5.26
N ALA A 99 24.46 -5.40 4.57
CA ALA A 99 23.71 -6.64 4.76
C ALA A 99 24.14 -7.74 3.77
N SER A 100 24.06 -9.00 4.19
CA SER A 100 24.22 -10.14 3.29
C SER A 100 22.92 -10.41 2.53
N LEU A 101 22.86 -10.05 1.26
CA LEU A 101 21.71 -10.36 0.40
C LEU A 101 21.51 -11.88 0.26
N GLN A 102 22.60 -12.65 0.17
CA GLN A 102 22.53 -14.11 0.04
C GLN A 102 21.89 -14.76 1.27
N ASP A 103 22.31 -14.37 2.48
CA ASP A 103 21.74 -14.92 3.72
C ASP A 103 20.28 -14.49 3.89
N HIS A 104 19.95 -13.24 3.50
CA HIS A 104 18.58 -12.75 3.48
C HIS A 104 17.70 -13.63 2.59
N LEU A 105 18.10 -13.88 1.35
CA LEU A 105 17.34 -14.70 0.41
C LEU A 105 17.23 -16.16 0.89
N GLY A 106 18.30 -16.73 1.45
CA GLY A 106 18.29 -18.07 2.03
C GLY A 106 17.30 -18.22 3.19
N LYS A 107 17.23 -17.23 4.10
CA LYS A 107 16.23 -17.18 5.18
C LYS A 107 14.82 -17.00 4.64
N MET A 108 14.65 -16.13 3.64
CA MET A 108 13.37 -15.81 3.03
C MET A 108 12.66 -17.03 2.44
N VAL A 109 13.39 -17.97 1.82
CA VAL A 109 12.80 -19.24 1.33
C VAL A 109 12.07 -19.95 2.47
N LYS A 110 12.74 -20.13 3.63
CA LYS A 110 12.15 -20.79 4.80
C LYS A 110 10.92 -20.06 5.32
N ASP A 111 10.97 -18.73 5.33
CA ASP A 111 9.86 -17.90 5.82
C ASP A 111 8.63 -17.99 4.93
N ILE A 112 8.82 -17.95 3.61
CA ILE A 112 7.71 -18.09 2.65
C ILE A 112 7.11 -19.49 2.71
N LEU A 113 7.92 -20.55 2.74
CA LEU A 113 7.43 -21.92 2.82
C LEU A 113 6.62 -22.16 4.10
N ARG A 114 7.05 -21.59 5.21
CA ARG A 114 6.35 -21.68 6.50
C ARG A 114 5.04 -20.90 6.51
N THR A 115 5.06 -19.63 6.04
CA THR A 115 3.92 -18.71 6.16
C THR A 115 2.89 -18.89 5.06
N MET A 116 3.35 -19.29 3.86
CA MET A 116 2.55 -19.58 2.68
C MET A 116 2.83 -21.02 2.21
N PRO A 117 2.37 -22.05 2.93
CA PRO A 117 2.69 -23.44 2.60
C PRO A 117 2.14 -23.90 1.25
N SER A 118 0.99 -23.33 0.79
CA SER A 118 0.39 -23.70 -0.48
C SER A 118 1.16 -23.11 -1.67
N GLU A 119 1.63 -23.96 -2.58
CA GLU A 119 2.24 -23.53 -3.85
C GLU A 119 1.25 -22.78 -4.74
N SER A 120 -0.05 -23.09 -4.59
CA SER A 120 -1.14 -22.43 -5.33
C SER A 120 -1.59 -21.10 -4.74
N PHE A 121 -0.87 -20.55 -3.74
CA PHE A 121 -1.20 -19.26 -3.13
C PHE A 121 -1.43 -18.18 -4.21
N ALA A 122 -2.61 -17.56 -4.19
CA ALA A 122 -3.05 -16.57 -5.17
C ALA A 122 -3.65 -15.30 -4.51
N GLY A 123 -3.43 -15.14 -3.21
CA GLY A 123 -3.91 -14.00 -2.43
C GLY A 123 -3.00 -12.76 -2.53
N LEU A 124 -3.35 -11.74 -1.75
CA LEU A 124 -2.54 -10.54 -1.57
C LEU A 124 -1.30 -10.87 -0.74
N ALA A 125 -0.13 -10.55 -1.27
CA ALA A 125 1.17 -10.82 -0.65
C ALA A 125 1.94 -9.52 -0.48
N VAL A 126 1.97 -9.01 0.75
CA VAL A 126 2.42 -7.66 1.07
C VAL A 126 3.69 -7.71 1.90
N ILE A 127 4.68 -6.90 1.53
CA ILE A 127 5.91 -6.73 2.29
C ILE A 127 5.87 -5.35 2.93
N ASP A 128 5.91 -5.29 4.26
CA ASP A 128 5.87 -4.05 5.03
C ASP A 128 7.22 -3.77 5.68
N TRP A 129 8.07 -3.07 4.92
CA TRP A 129 9.41 -2.65 5.32
C TRP A 129 9.49 -1.14 5.37
N GLU A 130 9.44 -0.57 6.57
CA GLU A 130 9.32 0.87 6.75
C GLU A 130 10.52 1.55 7.39
N ASN A 131 11.52 0.78 7.87
CA ASN A 131 12.63 1.35 8.62
C ASN A 131 13.46 2.34 7.77
N TRP A 132 13.64 2.04 6.47
CA TRP A 132 14.27 2.95 5.51
C TRP A 132 13.49 2.99 4.20
N ARG A 133 13.82 3.97 3.36
CA ARG A 133 13.28 4.13 2.00
C ARG A 133 14.41 3.95 0.97
N PRO A 134 14.15 3.33 -0.20
CA PRO A 134 15.20 3.05 -1.19
C PRO A 134 15.84 4.32 -1.78
N LEU A 135 15.13 5.43 -1.81
CA LEU A 135 15.69 6.72 -2.21
C LEU A 135 16.33 7.42 -1.02
N TRP A 136 17.61 7.78 -1.13
CA TRP A 136 18.38 8.46 -0.10
C TRP A 136 17.67 9.66 0.51
N ILE A 137 17.11 10.51 -0.34
CA ILE A 137 16.44 11.75 0.06
C ILE A 137 15.20 11.50 0.94
N ARG A 138 14.61 10.30 0.90
CA ARG A 138 13.43 9.93 1.70
C ARG A 138 13.78 9.44 3.10
N ASN A 139 15.06 9.30 3.42
CA ASN A 139 15.53 8.92 4.76
C ASN A 139 15.85 10.16 5.58
N TRP A 140 14.82 10.89 5.99
CA TRP A 140 14.89 12.09 6.84
C TRP A 140 14.25 11.82 8.22
N ASP A 141 14.35 12.80 9.15
CA ASP A 141 13.90 12.67 10.53
C ASP A 141 14.49 11.42 11.19
N LYS A 142 13.69 10.58 11.82
CA LYS A 142 14.15 9.33 12.47
C LYS A 142 14.91 8.39 11.54
N LYS A 143 14.64 8.45 10.22
CA LYS A 143 15.38 7.67 9.22
C LYS A 143 16.73 8.25 8.84
N ASN A 144 17.09 9.46 9.32
CA ASN A 144 18.41 10.07 9.04
C ASN A 144 19.57 9.20 9.56
N ILE A 145 19.32 8.32 10.52
CA ILE A 145 20.29 7.33 10.99
C ILE A 145 20.89 6.52 9.83
N TYR A 146 20.11 6.14 8.82
CA TYR A 146 20.61 5.37 7.68
C TYR A 146 21.59 6.17 6.83
N ARG A 147 21.40 7.49 6.69
CA ARG A 147 22.36 8.37 6.03
C ARG A 147 23.65 8.49 6.85
N SER A 148 23.53 8.79 8.13
CA SER A 148 24.68 8.97 9.03
C SER A 148 25.52 7.71 9.11
N MET A 149 24.89 6.55 9.26
CA MET A 149 25.61 5.28 9.36
C MET A 149 26.22 4.86 8.02
N SER A 150 25.55 5.15 6.89
CA SER A 150 26.13 4.92 5.55
C SER A 150 27.38 5.78 5.32
N ALA A 151 27.35 7.06 5.71
CA ALA A 151 28.52 7.94 5.66
C ALA A 151 29.67 7.41 6.54
N GLN A 152 29.37 6.93 7.74
CA GLN A 152 30.38 6.33 8.61
C GLN A 152 31.02 5.06 8.00
N LEU A 153 30.22 4.19 7.32
CA LEU A 153 30.75 3.02 6.64
C LEU A 153 31.76 3.42 5.56
N VAL A 154 31.42 4.40 4.73
CA VAL A 154 32.34 4.91 3.69
C VAL A 154 33.58 5.54 4.29
N ARG A 155 33.45 6.37 5.33
CA ARG A 155 34.58 7.05 5.98
C ARG A 155 35.59 6.09 6.59
N ARG A 156 35.14 4.96 7.17
CA ARG A 156 36.04 3.93 7.70
C ARG A 156 36.96 3.34 6.64
N GLY A 157 36.47 3.15 5.42
CA GLY A 157 37.28 2.68 4.29
C GLY A 157 38.10 3.78 3.60
N ASN A 158 37.77 5.06 3.84
CA ASN A 158 38.33 6.20 3.11
C ASN A 158 38.58 7.39 4.06
N PRO A 159 39.50 7.27 5.02
CA PRO A 159 39.71 8.28 6.08
C PRO A 159 40.14 9.64 5.55
N GLY A 160 40.78 9.71 4.37
CA GLY A 160 41.26 10.94 3.75
C GLY A 160 40.24 11.66 2.85
N TRP A 161 39.01 11.13 2.70
CA TRP A 161 38.04 11.77 1.81
C TRP A 161 37.35 12.97 2.47
N SER A 162 37.00 13.97 1.64
CA SER A 162 36.14 15.07 2.07
C SER A 162 34.76 14.61 2.45
N ASP A 163 34.02 15.41 3.23
CA ASP A 163 32.63 15.09 3.58
C ASP A 163 31.73 14.93 2.34
N GLU A 164 31.93 15.77 1.32
CA GLU A 164 31.20 15.68 0.06
C GLU A 164 31.46 14.36 -0.68
N GLN A 165 32.71 13.92 -0.75
CA GLN A 165 33.07 12.63 -1.37
C GLN A 165 32.43 11.46 -0.63
N VAL A 166 32.47 11.51 0.71
CA VAL A 166 31.83 10.51 1.58
C VAL A 166 30.33 10.46 1.37
N ASP A 167 29.66 11.61 1.35
CA ASP A 167 28.21 11.68 1.21
C ASP A 167 27.72 11.19 -0.17
N LEU A 168 28.40 11.60 -1.24
CA LEU A 168 28.10 11.12 -2.60
C LEU A 168 28.26 9.60 -2.71
N ARG A 169 29.32 9.05 -2.16
CA ARG A 169 29.61 7.62 -2.17
C ARG A 169 28.60 6.85 -1.31
N ALA A 170 28.31 7.32 -0.11
CA ALA A 170 27.34 6.72 0.80
C ALA A 170 25.95 6.66 0.18
N LYS A 171 25.52 7.75 -0.45
CA LYS A 171 24.26 7.80 -1.19
C LYS A 171 24.23 6.75 -2.30
N TRP A 172 25.26 6.69 -3.12
CA TRP A 172 25.33 5.74 -4.24
C TRP A 172 25.30 4.29 -3.76
N GLU A 173 26.10 3.94 -2.76
CA GLU A 173 26.14 2.58 -2.20
C GLU A 173 24.81 2.17 -1.58
N PHE A 174 24.22 3.08 -0.80
CA PHE A 174 22.92 2.85 -0.17
C PHE A 174 21.82 2.59 -1.21
N GLU A 175 21.63 3.52 -2.17
CA GLU A 175 20.57 3.42 -3.17
C GLU A 175 20.76 2.17 -4.04
N LYS A 176 21.99 1.85 -4.46
CA LYS A 176 22.29 0.64 -5.23
C LYS A 176 21.98 -0.63 -4.46
N ALA A 177 22.38 -0.70 -3.19
CA ALA A 177 22.11 -1.85 -2.34
C ALA A 177 20.61 -2.00 -2.03
N ALA A 178 19.91 -0.89 -1.79
CA ALA A 178 18.47 -0.88 -1.57
C ALA A 178 17.70 -1.40 -2.80
N VAL A 179 18.07 -0.97 -4.01
CA VAL A 179 17.50 -1.50 -5.27
C VAL A 179 17.69 -3.01 -5.34
N ASN A 180 18.91 -3.51 -5.15
CA ASN A 180 19.20 -4.94 -5.23
C ASN A 180 18.41 -5.71 -4.15
N PHE A 181 18.41 -5.22 -2.92
CA PHE A 181 17.76 -5.90 -1.80
C PHE A 181 16.26 -6.05 -2.03
N MET A 182 15.57 -4.97 -2.38
CA MET A 182 14.12 -4.99 -2.60
C MET A 182 13.73 -5.74 -3.89
N SER A 183 14.52 -5.59 -4.97
CA SER A 183 14.23 -6.27 -6.26
C SER A 183 14.41 -7.78 -6.15
N GLU A 184 15.53 -8.25 -5.58
CA GLU A 184 15.79 -9.69 -5.47
C GLU A 184 14.80 -10.36 -4.49
N THR A 185 14.36 -9.65 -3.46
CA THR A 185 13.27 -10.09 -2.58
C THR A 185 11.99 -10.35 -3.38
N LEU A 186 11.54 -9.40 -4.21
CA LEU A 186 10.34 -9.61 -5.04
C LEU A 186 10.52 -10.70 -6.09
N LYS A 187 11.69 -10.79 -6.73
CA LYS A 187 11.98 -11.85 -7.73
C LYS A 187 11.88 -13.24 -7.10
N LEU A 188 12.52 -13.43 -5.94
CA LEU A 188 12.46 -14.72 -5.23
C LEU A 188 11.04 -15.02 -4.74
N ALA A 189 10.35 -14.04 -4.17
CA ALA A 189 8.97 -14.20 -3.72
C ALA A 189 8.04 -14.66 -4.86
N ARG A 190 8.16 -14.02 -6.02
CA ARG A 190 7.40 -14.35 -7.23
C ARG A 190 7.76 -15.73 -7.79
N SER A 191 9.00 -16.17 -7.69
CA SER A 191 9.41 -17.52 -8.13
C SER A 191 8.83 -18.60 -7.23
N LEU A 192 8.78 -18.36 -5.92
CA LEU A 192 8.25 -19.32 -4.93
C LEU A 192 6.72 -19.37 -4.89
N ARG A 193 6.05 -18.22 -5.11
CA ARG A 193 4.58 -18.11 -5.14
C ARG A 193 4.14 -17.26 -6.33
N PRO A 194 4.19 -17.80 -7.56
CA PRO A 194 4.02 -17.03 -8.79
C PRO A 194 2.61 -16.48 -8.98
N ARG A 195 1.60 -17.06 -8.33
CA ARG A 195 0.22 -16.57 -8.37
C ARG A 195 -0.08 -15.52 -7.31
N GLY A 196 0.78 -15.34 -6.30
CA GLY A 196 0.65 -14.30 -5.27
C GLY A 196 0.76 -12.89 -5.87
N TRP A 197 -0.03 -11.96 -5.36
CA TRP A 197 -0.05 -10.57 -5.77
C TRP A 197 0.97 -9.78 -4.92
N TRP A 198 2.25 -9.98 -5.24
CA TRP A 198 3.38 -9.43 -4.48
C TRP A 198 3.58 -7.94 -4.72
N GLY A 199 3.81 -7.20 -3.63
CA GLY A 199 4.19 -5.79 -3.66
C GLY A 199 4.56 -5.28 -2.27
N TYR A 200 5.08 -4.06 -2.23
CA TYR A 200 5.42 -3.40 -0.97
C TYR A 200 4.29 -2.50 -0.49
N TYR A 201 3.96 -2.59 0.81
CA TYR A 201 3.10 -1.62 1.48
C TYR A 201 3.71 -0.22 1.40
N LEU A 202 2.86 0.80 1.33
CA LEU A 202 3.21 2.22 1.23
C LEU A 202 3.81 2.64 -0.14
N PHE A 203 3.89 1.75 -1.11
CA PHE A 203 4.41 2.06 -2.43
C PHE A 203 3.34 1.88 -3.52
N PRO A 204 3.12 2.94 -4.39
CA PRO A 204 3.75 4.27 -4.35
C PRO A 204 3.21 5.14 -3.21
N ASP A 205 4.02 6.10 -2.77
CA ASP A 205 3.59 7.12 -1.82
C ASP A 205 3.36 8.46 -2.54
N CYS A 206 2.44 9.23 -2.00
CA CYS A 206 2.22 10.63 -2.34
C CYS A 206 2.23 11.40 -1.01
N TYR A 207 3.34 12.01 -0.68
CA TYR A 207 3.51 12.74 0.59
C TYR A 207 2.81 14.11 0.50
N ASN A 208 1.48 14.12 0.71
CA ASN A 208 0.59 15.27 0.55
C ASN A 208 -0.05 15.74 1.86
N TYR A 209 0.71 15.80 2.94
CA TYR A 209 0.24 16.13 4.29
C TYR A 209 0.18 17.63 4.60
N HIS A 210 0.22 18.50 3.60
CA HIS A 210 0.21 19.97 3.78
C HIS A 210 -1.10 20.54 4.37
N TYR A 211 -2.10 19.71 4.62
CA TYR A 211 -3.27 20.12 5.38
C TYR A 211 -2.95 20.49 6.84
N TRP A 212 -1.80 20.06 7.36
CA TRP A 212 -1.29 20.52 8.64
C TRP A 212 -0.77 21.95 8.61
N ASP A 213 -0.29 22.41 7.47
CA ASP A 213 0.25 23.76 7.28
C ASP A 213 -0.86 24.76 6.91
N ASP A 214 -1.76 24.37 6.00
CA ASP A 214 -2.89 25.18 5.55
C ASP A 214 -4.09 24.29 5.23
N PHE A 215 -4.98 24.12 6.19
CA PHE A 215 -6.17 23.29 6.03
C PHE A 215 -7.16 23.91 5.02
N GLY A 216 -7.35 25.24 5.06
CA GLY A 216 -8.31 25.94 4.19
C GLY A 216 -7.91 25.94 2.73
N GLY A 217 -6.63 26.17 2.44
CA GLY A 217 -6.06 26.16 1.09
C GLY A 217 -5.60 24.79 0.60
N TYR A 218 -5.81 23.73 1.36
CA TYR A 218 -5.35 22.39 1.00
C TYR A 218 -6.00 21.88 -0.29
N THR A 219 -5.19 21.59 -1.30
CA THR A 219 -5.63 21.12 -2.61
C THR A 219 -5.63 19.59 -2.75
N GLY A 220 -4.90 18.89 -1.90
CA GLY A 220 -4.70 17.43 -1.96
C GLY A 220 -3.69 16.96 -3.00
N HIS A 221 -3.29 17.80 -3.95
CA HIS A 221 -2.42 17.38 -5.04
C HIS A 221 -1.13 16.69 -4.56
N CYS A 222 -0.75 15.64 -5.27
CA CYS A 222 0.55 15.01 -5.07
C CYS A 222 1.65 15.97 -5.53
N PRO A 223 2.60 16.36 -4.65
CA PRO A 223 3.66 17.29 -5.04
C PRO A 223 4.45 16.76 -6.26
N PRO A 224 4.82 17.64 -7.23
CA PRO A 224 5.59 17.21 -8.40
C PRO A 224 6.87 16.46 -8.07
N LEU A 225 7.49 16.79 -6.94
CA LEU A 225 8.68 16.10 -6.44
C LEU A 225 8.39 14.64 -6.06
N GLU A 226 7.22 14.35 -5.49
CA GLU A 226 6.80 12.97 -5.16
C GLU A 226 6.53 12.17 -6.44
N VAL A 227 5.89 12.79 -7.43
CA VAL A 227 5.69 12.18 -8.76
C VAL A 227 7.03 11.80 -9.40
N GLN A 228 8.04 12.69 -9.35
CA GLN A 228 9.39 12.42 -9.84
C GLN A 228 10.08 11.30 -9.05
N ARG A 229 9.90 11.26 -7.73
CA ARG A 229 10.42 10.20 -6.86
C ARG A 229 9.83 8.85 -7.21
N ASN A 230 8.52 8.77 -7.44
CA ASN A 230 7.86 7.55 -7.90
C ASN A 230 8.35 7.12 -9.29
N ASN A 231 8.62 8.04 -10.21
CA ASN A 231 9.19 7.71 -11.51
C ASN A 231 10.60 7.09 -11.41
N LYS A 232 11.41 7.50 -10.41
CA LYS A 232 12.72 6.88 -10.14
C LYS A 232 12.62 5.46 -9.60
N LEU A 233 11.46 5.04 -9.14
CA LEU A 233 11.19 3.69 -8.62
C LEU A 233 10.61 2.74 -9.70
N LEU A 234 10.77 3.04 -10.99
CA LEU A 234 10.26 2.19 -12.08
C LEU A 234 10.72 0.73 -11.93
N TRP A 235 11.97 0.51 -11.54
CA TRP A 235 12.51 -0.83 -11.24
C TRP A 235 11.70 -1.60 -10.19
N LEU A 236 11.10 -0.90 -9.22
CA LEU A 236 10.25 -1.50 -8.18
C LEU A 236 8.88 -1.88 -8.75
N TRP A 237 8.32 -1.01 -9.59
CA TRP A 237 7.04 -1.27 -10.24
C TRP A 237 7.12 -2.45 -11.22
N GLU A 238 8.22 -2.59 -11.95
CA GLU A 238 8.48 -3.72 -12.85
C GLU A 238 8.60 -5.06 -12.12
N GLN A 239 9.06 -5.06 -10.87
CA GLN A 239 9.13 -6.25 -10.04
C GLN A 239 7.83 -6.52 -9.26
N SER A 240 6.97 -5.55 -9.09
CA SER A 240 5.70 -5.70 -8.36
C SER A 240 4.65 -6.41 -9.22
N LYS A 241 3.75 -7.17 -8.58
CA LYS A 241 2.55 -7.73 -9.19
C LYS A 241 1.28 -6.98 -8.78
N ALA A 242 1.36 -6.21 -7.70
CA ALA A 242 0.32 -5.29 -7.25
C ALA A 242 0.96 -4.11 -6.52
N LEU A 243 0.21 -3.02 -6.41
CA LEU A 243 0.59 -1.81 -5.68
C LEU A 243 -0.28 -1.66 -4.43
N TYR A 244 0.35 -1.28 -3.31
CA TYR A 244 -0.30 -1.16 -2.00
C TYR A 244 -0.10 0.22 -1.38
N PRO A 245 -0.63 1.30 -2.01
CA PRO A 245 -0.56 2.65 -1.44
C PRO A 245 -1.35 2.72 -0.14
N SER A 246 -0.96 3.63 0.76
CA SER A 246 -1.68 3.89 2.00
C SER A 246 -2.55 5.14 1.87
N ILE A 247 -3.82 5.01 2.26
CA ILE A 247 -4.80 6.10 2.33
C ILE A 247 -5.36 6.26 3.74
N TYR A 248 -4.56 5.94 4.77
CA TYR A 248 -4.98 6.09 6.17
C TYR A 248 -5.37 7.53 6.44
N MET A 249 -6.60 7.72 6.93
CA MET A 249 -7.17 9.04 7.19
C MET A 249 -6.97 9.43 8.66
N GLU A 250 -6.45 10.63 8.89
CA GLU A 250 -6.35 11.21 10.23
C GLU A 250 -7.66 11.90 10.62
N GLU A 251 -7.94 11.97 11.93
CA GLU A 251 -9.20 12.53 12.44
C GLU A 251 -9.39 14.01 12.08
N VAL A 252 -8.32 14.77 11.89
CA VAL A 252 -8.38 16.18 11.46
C VAL A 252 -9.05 16.35 10.08
N LEU A 253 -9.02 15.31 9.25
CA LEU A 253 -9.64 15.28 7.92
C LEU A 253 -11.11 14.82 7.94
N ARG A 254 -11.65 14.52 9.13
CA ARG A 254 -12.99 13.98 9.30
C ARG A 254 -14.05 14.85 8.65
N ASP A 255 -14.96 14.20 7.89
CA ASP A 255 -16.14 14.80 7.25
C ASP A 255 -15.82 16.04 6.40
N SER A 256 -14.60 16.11 5.84
CA SER A 256 -14.13 17.30 5.13
C SER A 256 -13.82 17.03 3.65
N PRO A 257 -14.00 18.05 2.79
CA PRO A 257 -13.51 17.98 1.41
C PRO A 257 -12.00 17.76 1.31
N GLN A 258 -11.24 18.15 2.35
CA GLN A 258 -9.80 17.93 2.43
C GLN A 258 -9.47 16.42 2.56
N GLY A 259 -10.30 15.67 3.30
CA GLY A 259 -10.18 14.21 3.40
C GLY A 259 -10.40 13.53 2.05
N GLU A 260 -11.42 13.94 1.30
CA GLU A 260 -11.67 13.45 -0.06
C GLU A 260 -10.49 13.76 -1.00
N ARG A 261 -9.97 14.99 -0.98
CA ARG A 261 -8.81 15.41 -1.78
C ARG A 261 -7.55 14.64 -1.43
N PHE A 262 -7.29 14.43 -0.13
CA PHE A 262 -6.15 13.67 0.37
C PHE A 262 -6.13 12.26 -0.21
N VAL A 263 -7.23 11.54 -0.07
CA VAL A 263 -7.37 10.17 -0.56
C VAL A 263 -7.35 10.13 -2.09
N GLY A 264 -8.08 11.03 -2.73
CA GLY A 264 -8.18 11.11 -4.20
C GLY A 264 -6.82 11.29 -4.86
N ALA A 265 -5.95 12.16 -4.32
CA ALA A 265 -4.62 12.39 -4.85
C ALA A 265 -3.70 11.17 -4.70
N LYS A 266 -3.73 10.49 -3.55
CA LYS A 266 -2.95 9.25 -3.32
C LYS A 266 -3.38 8.13 -4.28
N LEU A 267 -4.67 7.95 -4.47
CA LEU A 267 -5.20 6.96 -5.42
C LEU A 267 -4.86 7.33 -6.87
N SER A 268 -4.98 8.60 -7.24
CA SER A 268 -4.65 9.08 -8.58
C SER A 268 -3.18 8.82 -8.92
N GLU A 269 -2.27 9.12 -8.00
CA GLU A 269 -0.84 8.84 -8.20
C GLU A 269 -0.55 7.33 -8.27
N ALA A 270 -1.18 6.52 -7.42
CA ALA A 270 -1.02 5.07 -7.48
C ALA A 270 -1.50 4.47 -8.80
N LEU A 271 -2.64 4.93 -9.31
CA LEU A 271 -3.17 4.50 -10.60
C LEU A 271 -2.29 4.99 -11.77
N ARG A 272 -1.73 6.20 -11.69
CA ARG A 272 -0.73 6.69 -12.65
C ARG A 272 0.50 5.79 -12.69
N VAL A 273 1.05 5.47 -11.51
CA VAL A 273 2.22 4.59 -11.37
C VAL A 273 1.92 3.18 -11.89
N ALA A 274 0.71 2.67 -11.67
CA ALA A 274 0.29 1.36 -12.15
C ALA A 274 0.38 1.20 -13.69
N GLU A 275 0.32 2.31 -14.42
CA GLU A 275 0.45 2.33 -15.89
C GLU A 275 1.91 2.30 -16.37
N LEU A 276 2.91 2.56 -15.50
CA LEU A 276 4.30 2.75 -15.94
C LEU A 276 5.01 1.45 -16.37
N PRO A 277 4.92 0.33 -15.63
CA PRO A 277 5.85 -0.80 -15.80
C PRO A 277 5.58 -1.65 -17.03
N SER A 278 4.41 -1.58 -17.64
CA SER A 278 4.04 -2.42 -18.78
C SER A 278 3.29 -1.64 -19.86
N ALA A 279 3.63 -1.87 -21.11
CA ALA A 279 2.87 -1.35 -22.25
C ALA A 279 1.54 -2.09 -22.46
N ARG A 280 1.41 -3.32 -21.94
CA ARG A 280 0.30 -4.24 -22.23
C ARG A 280 -0.85 -4.12 -21.25
N HIS A 281 -0.56 -3.89 -19.97
CA HIS A 281 -1.56 -3.84 -18.91
C HIS A 281 -1.10 -2.94 -17.75
N SER A 282 -2.07 -2.43 -16.98
CA SER A 282 -1.81 -1.76 -15.71
C SER A 282 -1.66 -2.77 -14.58
N LEU A 283 -0.87 -2.40 -13.54
CA LEU A 283 -0.81 -3.17 -12.30
C LEU A 283 -2.11 -3.00 -11.50
N PRO A 284 -2.57 -4.03 -10.78
CA PRO A 284 -3.65 -3.86 -9.83
C PRO A 284 -3.23 -3.01 -8.63
N VAL A 285 -4.16 -2.16 -8.15
CA VAL A 285 -4.01 -1.29 -7.00
C VAL A 285 -4.97 -1.73 -5.90
N PHE A 286 -4.43 -2.10 -4.73
CA PHE A 286 -5.16 -2.41 -3.51
C PHE A 286 -4.73 -1.43 -2.42
N ALA A 287 -5.51 -0.37 -2.20
CA ALA A 287 -5.13 0.64 -1.24
C ALA A 287 -5.35 0.16 0.20
N TYR A 288 -4.35 0.35 1.05
CA TYR A 288 -4.48 0.13 2.47
C TYR A 288 -5.24 1.28 3.11
N ALA A 289 -6.32 0.96 3.78
CA ALA A 289 -7.14 1.87 4.58
C ALA A 289 -7.31 1.33 6.01
N ARG A 290 -7.79 2.15 6.91
CA ARG A 290 -8.22 1.72 8.24
C ARG A 290 -9.73 1.95 8.36
N PRO A 291 -10.47 1.08 9.07
CA PRO A 291 -11.88 1.34 9.38
C PRO A 291 -12.07 2.41 10.46
N PHE A 292 -10.97 2.84 11.10
CA PHE A 292 -10.92 3.87 12.14
C PHE A 292 -9.93 4.97 11.74
N TYR A 293 -10.13 6.20 12.25
CA TYR A 293 -9.13 7.26 12.06
C TYR A 293 -7.78 6.83 12.66
N THR A 294 -6.71 7.21 11.99
CA THR A 294 -5.34 6.77 12.30
C THR A 294 -5.00 7.03 13.77
N TYR A 295 -4.42 6.02 14.42
CA TYR A 295 -4.04 6.02 15.84
C TYR A 295 -5.19 6.18 16.84
N THR A 296 -6.42 5.95 16.40
CA THR A 296 -7.61 5.98 17.27
C THR A 296 -8.45 4.71 17.09
N LEU A 297 -9.47 4.54 17.96
CA LEU A 297 -10.59 3.61 17.74
C LEU A 297 -11.89 4.39 17.47
N LYS A 298 -11.79 5.61 16.91
CA LYS A 298 -12.95 6.37 16.41
C LYS A 298 -13.24 5.92 14.98
N GLU A 299 -14.47 5.49 14.78
CA GLU A 299 -14.96 4.95 13.51
C GLU A 299 -14.94 6.02 12.41
N LEU A 300 -14.58 5.62 11.19
CA LEU A 300 -14.80 6.48 10.04
C LEU A 300 -16.30 6.77 9.92
N SER A 301 -16.64 8.02 9.67
CA SER A 301 -18.03 8.43 9.41
C SER A 301 -18.52 7.85 8.07
N GLN A 302 -19.83 7.91 7.84
CA GLN A 302 -20.41 7.52 6.55
C GLN A 302 -19.80 8.31 5.39
N ALA A 303 -19.58 9.62 5.55
CA ALA A 303 -18.91 10.45 4.55
C ALA A 303 -17.48 9.97 4.26
N ASP A 304 -16.73 9.61 5.31
CA ASP A 304 -15.35 9.17 5.15
C ASP A 304 -15.22 7.72 4.68
N LEU A 305 -16.23 6.88 4.85
CA LEU A 305 -16.32 5.63 4.10
C LEU A 305 -16.45 5.89 2.60
N VAL A 306 -17.24 6.90 2.20
CA VAL A 306 -17.32 7.35 0.79
C VAL A 306 -15.98 7.91 0.32
N HIS A 307 -15.34 8.77 1.10
CA HIS A 307 -14.04 9.39 0.78
C HIS A 307 -12.87 8.38 0.71
N THR A 308 -13.01 7.18 1.28
CA THR A 308 -11.98 6.14 1.26
C THR A 308 -12.37 4.97 0.36
N ILE A 309 -13.28 4.11 0.78
CA ILE A 309 -13.69 2.90 0.04
C ILE A 309 -14.41 3.29 -1.25
N GLY A 310 -15.38 4.20 -1.18
CA GLY A 310 -16.11 4.71 -2.33
C GLY A 310 -15.21 5.39 -3.35
N GLN A 311 -14.28 6.23 -2.88
CA GLN A 311 -13.31 6.92 -3.71
C GLN A 311 -12.39 5.93 -4.45
N ALA A 312 -11.92 4.88 -3.76
CA ALA A 312 -11.09 3.86 -4.38
C ALA A 312 -11.82 3.10 -5.49
N ALA A 313 -13.07 2.68 -5.24
CA ALA A 313 -13.90 2.03 -6.24
C ALA A 313 -14.18 2.94 -7.43
N ALA A 314 -14.57 4.19 -7.18
CA ALA A 314 -14.87 5.18 -8.23
C ALA A 314 -13.65 5.59 -9.05
N ALA A 315 -12.44 5.59 -8.47
CA ALA A 315 -11.19 5.85 -9.17
C ALA A 315 -10.74 4.68 -10.05
N GLY A 316 -11.30 3.47 -9.88
CA GLY A 316 -10.96 2.28 -10.64
C GLY A 316 -9.87 1.41 -9.98
N ALA A 317 -9.62 1.56 -8.69
CA ALA A 317 -8.77 0.63 -7.94
C ALA A 317 -9.36 -0.79 -7.96
N HIS A 318 -8.54 -1.80 -7.68
CA HIS A 318 -8.95 -3.20 -7.64
C HIS A 318 -9.54 -3.59 -6.28
N GLY A 319 -9.26 -2.82 -5.25
CA GLY A 319 -9.82 -3.04 -3.93
C GLY A 319 -9.18 -2.21 -2.84
N ILE A 320 -9.65 -2.49 -1.63
CA ILE A 320 -9.18 -1.94 -0.37
C ILE A 320 -8.72 -3.08 0.54
N VAL A 321 -7.63 -2.84 1.26
CA VAL A 321 -7.20 -3.70 2.37
C VAL A 321 -7.43 -2.94 3.67
N LEU A 322 -8.39 -3.39 4.48
CA LEU A 322 -8.69 -2.84 5.79
C LEU A 322 -7.69 -3.37 6.81
N TRP A 323 -6.74 -2.54 7.18
CA TRP A 323 -5.71 -2.89 8.14
C TRP A 323 -6.06 -2.40 9.55
N GLY A 324 -5.67 -3.17 10.54
CA GLY A 324 -5.74 -2.82 11.95
C GLY A 324 -4.59 -3.44 12.74
N ASP A 325 -4.31 -2.85 13.89
CA ASP A 325 -3.29 -3.32 14.83
C ASP A 325 -3.89 -4.20 15.94
N VAL A 326 -3.06 -4.60 16.89
CA VAL A 326 -3.44 -5.46 18.02
C VAL A 326 -4.49 -4.83 18.95
N GLU A 327 -4.67 -3.51 18.90
CA GLU A 327 -5.69 -2.80 19.68
C GLU A 327 -7.10 -3.27 19.34
N TYR A 328 -7.34 -3.67 18.08
CA TYR A 328 -8.65 -4.13 17.63
C TYR A 328 -9.17 -5.34 18.43
N SER A 329 -8.27 -6.23 18.83
CA SER A 329 -8.63 -7.43 19.60
C SER A 329 -8.00 -7.47 21.01
N ARG A 330 -7.61 -6.29 21.55
CA ARG A 330 -6.99 -6.18 22.87
C ARG A 330 -7.90 -6.69 23.98
N ASN A 331 -9.17 -6.34 23.92
CA ASN A 331 -10.19 -6.70 24.92
C ASN A 331 -11.57 -6.89 24.29
N ARG A 332 -12.52 -7.39 25.09
CA ARG A 332 -13.90 -7.64 24.63
C ARG A 332 -14.61 -6.38 24.16
N SER A 333 -14.42 -5.24 24.82
CA SER A 333 -15.08 -3.98 24.46
C SER A 333 -14.65 -3.49 23.08
N ASN A 334 -13.34 -3.58 22.76
CA ASN A 334 -12.84 -3.23 21.42
C ASN A 334 -13.45 -4.15 20.33
N CYS A 335 -13.51 -5.46 20.60
CA CYS A 335 -14.15 -6.41 19.67
C CYS A 335 -15.64 -6.12 19.47
N GLN A 336 -16.38 -5.79 20.53
CA GLN A 336 -17.78 -5.39 20.45
C GLN A 336 -17.95 -4.13 19.63
N LYS A 337 -17.12 -3.12 19.85
CA LYS A 337 -17.12 -1.88 19.08
C LYS A 337 -16.92 -2.12 17.59
N ILE A 338 -15.91 -2.93 17.22
CA ILE A 338 -15.68 -3.28 15.82
C ILE A 338 -16.86 -4.02 15.21
N ARG A 339 -17.42 -5.00 15.94
CA ARG A 339 -18.58 -5.75 15.48
C ARG A 339 -19.79 -4.84 15.27
N ASP A 340 -20.07 -3.95 16.21
CA ASP A 340 -21.21 -3.05 16.12
C ASP A 340 -21.06 -2.06 14.97
N TYR A 341 -19.85 -1.56 14.73
CA TYR A 341 -19.54 -0.74 13.55
C TYR A 341 -19.65 -1.52 12.23
N LEU A 342 -19.16 -2.77 12.20
CA LEU A 342 -19.33 -3.65 11.03
C LEU A 342 -20.81 -3.88 10.71
N LEU A 343 -21.64 -4.16 11.73
CA LEU A 343 -23.06 -4.40 11.54
C LEU A 343 -23.84 -3.13 11.15
N GLY A 344 -23.49 -1.98 11.76
CA GLY A 344 -24.25 -0.75 11.64
C GLY A 344 -23.90 0.12 10.42
N ALA A 345 -22.63 0.16 10.02
CA ALA A 345 -22.19 1.09 8.97
C ALA A 345 -21.22 0.48 7.96
N LEU A 346 -20.07 -0.03 8.39
CA LEU A 346 -19.00 -0.46 7.49
C LEU A 346 -19.43 -1.63 6.60
N GLY A 347 -20.02 -2.68 7.16
CA GLY A 347 -20.46 -3.88 6.42
C GLY A 347 -21.52 -3.56 5.36
N PRO A 348 -22.63 -2.90 5.71
CA PRO A 348 -23.62 -2.46 4.73
C PRO A 348 -23.04 -1.60 3.61
N TYR A 349 -22.12 -0.67 3.94
CA TYR A 349 -21.45 0.16 2.94
C TYR A 349 -20.56 -0.66 2.00
N VAL A 350 -19.78 -1.62 2.53
CA VAL A 350 -18.94 -2.52 1.71
C VAL A 350 -19.80 -3.32 0.74
N VAL A 351 -20.93 -3.89 1.21
CA VAL A 351 -21.88 -4.63 0.35
C VAL A 351 -22.38 -3.72 -0.77
N ASN A 352 -22.82 -2.51 -0.44
CA ASN A 352 -23.35 -1.56 -1.42
C ASN A 352 -22.31 -1.25 -2.52
N VAL A 353 -21.09 -0.85 -2.14
CA VAL A 353 -20.04 -0.48 -3.11
C VAL A 353 -19.61 -1.68 -3.97
N THR A 354 -19.41 -2.84 -3.36
CA THR A 354 -18.95 -4.04 -4.10
C THR A 354 -20.00 -4.55 -5.06
N LEU A 355 -21.28 -4.52 -4.65
CA LEU A 355 -22.41 -4.88 -5.52
C LEU A 355 -22.56 -3.87 -6.67
N ALA A 356 -22.50 -2.56 -6.39
CA ALA A 356 -22.57 -1.53 -7.42
C ALA A 356 -21.40 -1.65 -8.43
N ALA A 357 -20.19 -1.93 -7.97
CA ALA A 357 -19.05 -2.19 -8.84
C ALA A 357 -19.27 -3.43 -9.72
N GLN A 358 -19.84 -4.51 -9.16
CA GLN A 358 -20.16 -5.73 -9.89
C GLN A 358 -21.25 -5.50 -10.95
N LEU A 359 -22.32 -4.81 -10.59
CA LEU A 359 -23.40 -4.47 -11.51
C LEU A 359 -22.89 -3.59 -12.65
N CYS A 360 -22.09 -2.57 -12.33
CA CYS A 360 -21.49 -1.71 -13.34
C CYS A 360 -20.56 -2.50 -14.28
N SER A 361 -19.73 -3.38 -13.76
CA SER A 361 -18.88 -4.27 -14.57
C SER A 361 -19.71 -5.11 -15.53
N ARG A 362 -20.77 -5.74 -15.04
CA ARG A 362 -21.64 -6.61 -15.86
C ARG A 362 -22.40 -5.85 -16.94
N HIS A 363 -23.05 -4.75 -16.58
CA HIS A 363 -23.97 -4.04 -17.48
C HIS A 363 -23.28 -3.03 -18.40
N VAL A 364 -22.21 -2.38 -17.93
CA VAL A 364 -21.52 -1.34 -18.72
C VAL A 364 -20.27 -1.91 -19.40
N CYS A 365 -19.52 -2.77 -18.72
CA CYS A 365 -18.28 -3.36 -19.24
C CYS A 365 -18.45 -4.81 -19.73
N HIS A 366 -19.66 -5.34 -19.75
CA HIS A 366 -19.98 -6.74 -20.15
C HIS A 366 -19.12 -7.80 -19.46
N GLY A 367 -18.74 -7.55 -18.19
CA GLY A 367 -17.85 -8.42 -17.41
C GLY A 367 -16.35 -8.32 -17.75
N HIS A 368 -15.97 -7.50 -18.74
CA HIS A 368 -14.59 -7.40 -19.24
C HIS A 368 -13.79 -6.22 -18.63
N GLY A 369 -14.31 -5.57 -17.60
CA GLY A 369 -13.63 -4.41 -17.03
C GLY A 369 -14.22 -3.95 -15.71
N ARG A 370 -13.63 -2.88 -15.19
CA ARG A 370 -14.11 -2.12 -14.03
C ARG A 370 -14.59 -0.75 -14.47
N CYS A 371 -15.66 -0.28 -13.84
CA CYS A 371 -16.07 1.10 -14.01
C CYS A 371 -15.08 2.06 -13.32
N ARG A 372 -14.87 3.19 -13.95
CA ARG A 372 -14.04 4.28 -13.45
C ARG A 372 -14.73 5.60 -13.75
N ARG A 373 -14.65 6.55 -12.82
CA ARG A 373 -15.10 7.92 -13.08
C ARG A 373 -14.37 8.52 -14.30
N ARG A 374 -15.13 9.14 -15.19
CA ARG A 374 -14.56 9.81 -16.35
C ARG A 374 -13.77 11.07 -15.96
N ARG A 375 -14.29 11.82 -15.00
CA ARG A 375 -13.66 13.02 -14.46
C ARG A 375 -13.27 12.78 -13.00
N PRO A 376 -11.99 12.89 -12.65
CA PRO A 376 -11.52 12.63 -11.28
C PRO A 376 -12.18 13.50 -10.20
N ASP A 377 -12.53 14.74 -10.56
CA ASP A 377 -13.19 15.75 -9.73
C ASP A 377 -14.72 15.60 -9.63
N SER A 378 -15.28 14.60 -10.28
CA SER A 378 -16.72 14.31 -10.22
C SER A 378 -17.10 13.72 -8.87
N THR A 379 -18.30 14.07 -8.39
CA THR A 379 -18.94 13.49 -7.19
C THR A 379 -19.68 12.17 -7.49
N ALA A 380 -19.45 11.56 -8.66
CA ALA A 380 -20.05 10.28 -9.01
C ALA A 380 -19.32 9.13 -8.29
N TYR A 381 -20.04 8.34 -7.51
CA TYR A 381 -19.58 7.17 -6.80
C TYR A 381 -20.34 5.92 -7.23
N LEU A 382 -19.77 4.74 -6.92
CA LEU A 382 -20.41 3.44 -7.09
C LEU A 382 -21.08 3.04 -5.76
N HIS A 383 -22.29 3.51 -5.52
CA HIS A 383 -23.13 3.07 -4.39
C HIS A 383 -24.61 3.44 -4.60
#